data_809dd244dfc3b2c56befc4b92ef37d5f
#
_entry.id   809dd244dfc3b2c56befc4b92ef37d5f
#
_cell.length_a   1.000
_cell.length_b   1.000
_cell.length_c   1.000
_cell.angle_alpha   90.00
_cell.angle_beta   90.00
_cell.angle_gamma   90.00
#
_symmetry.space_group_name_H-M   'P 1'
#
loop_
_entity.id
_entity.type
_entity.pdbx_description
1 polymer ?
#
loop_
_entity_poly.entity_id
_entity_poly.type
_entity_poly.pdbx_seq_one_letter_code
_entity_poly.pdbx_strand_id
1 'polypeptide(L)'
;MLSVKKVICIVRAATRLGITHFRLTGGEPLLHPQLDEMVSQIKKLPGVSSVSLTTNAVLLAQRTKLLKEAGIDSINVSLDTIDASEYECITQKPLLKDVEDGIDAAIACGIRVKINAVLTPQTDVVALTRYAAKKGTDIRFIEMMPVGEGHTNGVEPYEKVIGALSEVYGEPCCVNTENRKEINSEFNKYNEAQRTQIEQQAKESIQTYMGRKNPDNGPAEHYIFPGLGIRVGLIQAIHGKFCDSCNRIRVTADGRLMPCLGSSVTMDLLPDSWDLTDDLEKDFVIAKALKAAIKAKPKCHHFSDEEVLQPESVMYNTNKNNESENAVTYKKTTETETADIKAAEVNAARNMRRIGG
;
A
#
# COMPACT_ATOMS: atom_id res chain seq x y z
N MET A 1 -16.28 -11.99 0.68
CA MET A 1 -15.29 -11.68 -0.36
C MET A 1 -16.03 -11.13 -1.58
N LEU A 2 -15.53 -10.05 -2.19
CA LEU A 2 -16.18 -9.46 -3.37
C LEU A 2 -16.05 -10.40 -4.58
N SER A 3 -17.14 -10.63 -5.30
CA SER A 3 -17.10 -11.36 -6.58
C SER A 3 -16.47 -10.51 -7.69
N VAL A 4 -15.97 -11.14 -8.75
CA VAL A 4 -15.45 -10.45 -9.94
C VAL A 4 -16.44 -9.39 -10.45
N LYS A 5 -17.71 -9.76 -10.60
CA LYS A 5 -18.75 -8.84 -11.05
C LYS A 5 -18.84 -7.58 -10.17
N LYS A 6 -18.79 -7.73 -8.84
CA LYS A 6 -18.82 -6.60 -7.91
C LYS A 6 -17.60 -5.69 -8.08
N VAL A 7 -16.43 -6.27 -8.16
CA VAL A 7 -15.18 -5.52 -8.38
C VAL A 7 -15.23 -4.75 -9.70
N ILE A 8 -15.71 -5.37 -10.77
CA ILE A 8 -15.81 -4.71 -12.09
C ILE A 8 -16.77 -3.52 -12.07
N CYS A 9 -17.93 -3.63 -11.42
CA CYS A 9 -18.84 -2.48 -11.25
C CYS A 9 -18.17 -1.35 -10.46
N ILE A 10 -17.47 -1.67 -9.37
CA ILE A 10 -16.75 -0.67 -8.56
C ILE A 10 -15.66 0.03 -9.37
N VAL A 11 -14.85 -0.73 -10.09
CA VAL A 11 -13.76 -0.18 -10.92
C VAL A 11 -14.33 0.68 -12.06
N ARG A 12 -15.37 0.22 -12.74
CA ARG A 12 -16.03 0.98 -13.81
C ARG A 12 -16.62 2.30 -13.30
N ALA A 13 -17.27 2.30 -12.15
CA ALA A 13 -17.75 3.52 -11.51
C ALA A 13 -16.60 4.46 -11.10
N ALA A 14 -15.50 3.90 -10.59
CA ALA A 14 -14.32 4.66 -10.19
C ALA A 14 -13.60 5.31 -11.37
N THR A 15 -13.51 4.63 -12.54
CA THR A 15 -12.91 5.21 -13.74
C THR A 15 -13.68 6.42 -14.26
N ARG A 16 -14.99 6.46 -14.09
CA ARG A 16 -15.83 7.64 -14.41
C ARG A 16 -15.50 8.87 -13.55
N LEU A 17 -14.91 8.66 -12.37
CA LEU A 17 -14.40 9.71 -11.48
C LEU A 17 -12.92 10.05 -11.72
N GLY A 18 -12.30 9.48 -12.75
CA GLY A 18 -10.88 9.71 -13.07
C GLY A 18 -9.91 8.87 -12.22
N ILE A 19 -10.37 7.86 -11.49
CA ILE A 19 -9.49 6.92 -10.79
C ILE A 19 -8.98 5.90 -11.79
N THR A 20 -7.67 5.88 -12.00
CA THR A 20 -7.04 5.11 -13.10
C THR A 20 -6.11 3.99 -12.61
N HIS A 21 -5.75 3.98 -11.32
CA HIS A 21 -4.80 3.04 -10.73
C HIS A 21 -5.49 2.19 -9.68
N PHE A 22 -5.44 0.88 -9.84
CA PHE A 22 -6.11 -0.06 -8.96
C PHE A 22 -5.10 -1.03 -8.33
N ARG A 23 -5.29 -1.30 -7.04
CA ARG A 23 -4.48 -2.27 -6.31
C ARG A 23 -5.36 -3.30 -5.65
N LEU A 24 -5.14 -4.55 -6.01
CA LEU A 24 -5.78 -5.69 -5.36
C LEU A 24 -4.96 -6.08 -4.14
N THR A 25 -5.64 -6.16 -3.01
CA THR A 25 -5.08 -6.55 -1.70
C THR A 25 -6.21 -7.26 -0.94
N GLY A 26 -6.08 -7.39 0.36
CA GLY A 26 -7.15 -8.00 1.16
C GLY A 26 -6.50 -8.74 2.31
N GLY A 27 -6.96 -9.92 2.74
CA GLY A 27 -6.10 -10.86 3.44
C GLY A 27 -4.96 -11.22 2.49
N GLU A 28 -4.98 -12.42 1.91
CA GLU A 28 -4.02 -12.76 0.85
C GLU A 28 -4.78 -12.88 -0.50
N PRO A 29 -4.54 -11.97 -1.47
CA PRO A 29 -5.29 -11.95 -2.73
C PRO A 29 -5.01 -13.18 -3.60
N LEU A 30 -3.84 -13.82 -3.48
CA LEU A 30 -3.52 -15.04 -4.23
C LEU A 30 -4.41 -16.23 -3.85
N LEU A 31 -5.11 -16.16 -2.72
CA LEU A 31 -6.13 -17.15 -2.33
C LEU A 31 -7.46 -16.98 -3.09
N HIS A 32 -7.67 -15.84 -3.76
CA HIS A 32 -8.91 -15.64 -4.52
C HIS A 32 -8.89 -16.51 -5.79
N PRO A 33 -9.87 -17.43 -5.96
CA PRO A 33 -9.84 -18.40 -7.04
C PRO A 33 -9.89 -17.77 -8.45
N GLN A 34 -10.54 -16.63 -8.59
CA GLN A 34 -10.73 -15.91 -9.84
C GLN A 34 -9.89 -14.62 -9.90
N LEU A 35 -8.73 -14.57 -9.26
CA LEU A 35 -7.89 -13.36 -9.23
C LEU A 35 -7.40 -12.96 -10.64
N ASP A 36 -6.94 -13.92 -11.42
CA ASP A 36 -6.47 -13.70 -12.79
C ASP A 36 -7.59 -13.22 -13.72
N GLU A 37 -8.78 -13.80 -13.60
CA GLU A 37 -9.98 -13.31 -14.31
C GLU A 37 -10.30 -11.86 -13.90
N MET A 38 -10.27 -11.57 -12.60
CA MET A 38 -10.51 -10.22 -12.07
C MET A 38 -9.51 -9.21 -12.64
N VAL A 39 -8.21 -9.53 -12.62
CA VAL A 39 -7.16 -8.68 -13.20
C VAL A 39 -7.41 -8.45 -14.68
N SER A 40 -7.68 -9.53 -15.45
CA SER A 40 -7.93 -9.45 -16.88
C SER A 40 -9.14 -8.58 -17.22
N GLN A 41 -10.25 -8.73 -16.47
CA GLN A 41 -11.44 -7.92 -16.70
C GLN A 41 -11.21 -6.46 -16.33
N ILE A 42 -10.53 -6.16 -15.22
CA ILE A 42 -10.17 -4.78 -14.84
C ILE A 42 -9.32 -4.12 -15.92
N LYS A 43 -8.30 -4.81 -16.43
CA LYS A 43 -7.39 -4.28 -17.48
C LYS A 43 -8.09 -3.94 -18.78
N LYS A 44 -9.23 -4.55 -19.06
CA LYS A 44 -10.04 -4.27 -20.27
C LYS A 44 -10.94 -3.05 -20.11
N LEU A 45 -11.13 -2.54 -18.89
CA LEU A 45 -12.01 -1.39 -18.68
C LEU A 45 -11.35 -0.09 -19.19
N PRO A 46 -12.10 0.74 -19.94
CA PRO A 46 -11.62 2.06 -20.35
C PRO A 46 -11.29 2.92 -19.13
N GLY A 47 -10.16 3.65 -19.21
CA GLY A 47 -9.69 4.53 -18.13
C GLY A 47 -8.81 3.85 -17.09
N VAL A 48 -8.62 2.54 -17.13
CA VAL A 48 -7.67 1.84 -16.26
C VAL A 48 -6.26 1.97 -16.83
N SER A 49 -5.38 2.65 -16.10
CA SER A 49 -3.95 2.80 -16.46
C SER A 49 -3.10 1.68 -15.88
N SER A 50 -3.36 1.26 -14.63
CA SER A 50 -2.59 0.18 -14.02
C SER A 50 -3.38 -0.65 -13.03
N VAL A 51 -3.04 -1.94 -12.97
CA VAL A 51 -3.51 -2.89 -11.96
C VAL A 51 -2.31 -3.49 -11.25
N SER A 52 -2.27 -3.37 -9.94
CA SER A 52 -1.19 -3.90 -9.09
C SER A 52 -1.74 -4.84 -8.02
N LEU A 53 -0.86 -5.67 -7.47
CA LEU A 53 -1.16 -6.61 -6.40
C LEU A 53 -0.27 -6.32 -5.19
N THR A 54 -0.80 -6.54 -3.98
CA THR A 54 0.02 -6.65 -2.75
C THR A 54 -0.22 -8.01 -2.14
N THR A 55 0.84 -8.77 -1.89
CA THR A 55 0.79 -10.18 -1.49
C THR A 55 1.96 -10.54 -0.56
N ASN A 56 1.80 -11.60 0.24
CA ASN A 56 2.89 -12.25 0.95
C ASN A 56 3.77 -13.14 0.05
N ALA A 57 3.40 -13.29 -1.22
CA ALA A 57 4.09 -14.04 -2.27
C ALA A 57 4.23 -15.56 -2.08
N VAL A 58 3.73 -16.17 -1.02
CA VAL A 58 3.85 -17.63 -0.78
C VAL A 58 3.28 -18.46 -1.94
N LEU A 59 2.18 -18.02 -2.55
CA LEU A 59 1.55 -18.70 -3.68
C LEU A 59 1.92 -18.09 -5.04
N LEU A 60 2.84 -17.12 -5.05
CA LEU A 60 3.09 -16.30 -6.24
C LEU A 60 3.72 -17.12 -7.39
N ALA A 61 4.67 -18.02 -7.10
CA ALA A 61 5.31 -18.84 -8.12
C ALA A 61 4.28 -19.59 -8.98
N GLN A 62 3.25 -20.16 -8.34
CA GLN A 62 2.19 -20.93 -8.99
C GLN A 62 1.24 -20.07 -9.83
N ARG A 63 1.06 -18.80 -9.48
CA ARG A 63 0.10 -17.88 -10.11
C ARG A 63 0.73 -16.91 -11.10
N THR A 64 2.06 -16.78 -11.10
CA THR A 64 2.80 -15.76 -11.86
C THR A 64 2.46 -15.74 -13.34
N LYS A 65 2.43 -16.91 -14.00
CA LYS A 65 2.12 -17.02 -15.43
C LYS A 65 0.72 -16.50 -15.74
N LEU A 66 -0.28 -16.93 -14.98
CA LEU A 66 -1.68 -16.51 -15.15
C LEU A 66 -1.84 -15.00 -14.90
N LEU A 67 -1.19 -14.46 -13.87
CA LEU A 67 -1.21 -13.02 -13.58
C LEU A 67 -0.54 -12.20 -14.69
N LYS A 68 0.55 -12.70 -15.28
CA LYS A 68 1.21 -12.06 -16.43
C LYS A 68 0.30 -12.04 -17.65
N GLU A 69 -0.31 -13.18 -17.99
CA GLU A 69 -1.27 -13.31 -19.08
C GLU A 69 -2.52 -12.43 -18.86
N ALA A 70 -2.97 -12.30 -17.62
CA ALA A 70 -4.06 -11.40 -17.23
C ALA A 70 -3.71 -9.90 -17.35
N GLY A 71 -2.41 -9.56 -17.47
CA GLY A 71 -1.94 -8.21 -17.69
C GLY A 71 -1.65 -7.42 -16.41
N ILE A 72 -1.25 -8.08 -15.31
CA ILE A 72 -0.80 -7.39 -14.09
C ILE A 72 0.41 -6.50 -14.38
N ASP A 73 0.42 -5.26 -13.87
CA ASP A 73 1.50 -4.30 -14.13
C ASP A 73 2.64 -4.39 -13.11
N SER A 74 2.31 -4.66 -11.85
CA SER A 74 3.32 -4.78 -10.78
C SER A 74 2.80 -5.53 -9.57
N ILE A 75 3.73 -6.10 -8.81
CA ILE A 75 3.46 -6.81 -7.56
C ILE A 75 4.28 -6.18 -6.45
N ASN A 76 3.63 -5.85 -5.33
CA ASN A 76 4.31 -5.50 -4.10
C ASN A 76 4.31 -6.74 -3.20
N VAL A 77 5.49 -7.16 -2.79
CA VAL A 77 5.68 -8.30 -1.90
C VAL A 77 5.94 -7.78 -0.50
N SER A 78 5.15 -8.22 0.47
CA SER A 78 5.39 -7.97 1.89
C SER A 78 6.43 -8.95 2.40
N LEU A 79 7.62 -8.43 2.80
CA LEU A 79 8.73 -9.25 3.28
C LEU A 79 9.54 -8.42 4.29
N ASP A 80 9.39 -8.74 5.58
CA ASP A 80 9.96 -7.97 6.68
C ASP A 80 11.36 -8.46 7.09
N THR A 81 11.73 -9.69 6.71
CA THR A 81 13.04 -10.28 6.95
C THR A 81 13.40 -11.31 5.89
N ILE A 82 14.70 -11.55 5.72
CA ILE A 82 15.28 -12.64 4.89
C ILE A 82 15.96 -13.72 5.75
N ASP A 83 15.87 -13.61 7.08
CA ASP A 83 16.26 -14.67 7.99
C ASP A 83 15.11 -15.67 8.17
N ALA A 84 15.38 -16.96 7.95
CA ALA A 84 14.35 -18.00 7.95
C ALA A 84 13.71 -18.19 9.34
N SER A 85 14.51 -18.09 10.39
CA SER A 85 14.06 -18.26 11.77
C SER A 85 13.19 -17.08 12.21
N GLU A 86 13.61 -15.87 11.86
CA GLU A 86 12.86 -14.65 12.12
C GLU A 86 11.57 -14.63 11.30
N TYR A 87 11.62 -15.01 10.02
CA TYR A 87 10.44 -15.13 9.17
C TYR A 87 9.41 -16.10 9.77
N GLU A 88 9.84 -17.28 10.22
CA GLU A 88 8.98 -18.25 10.89
C GLU A 88 8.40 -17.69 12.20
N CYS A 89 9.20 -16.96 12.96
CA CYS A 89 8.73 -16.30 14.19
C CYS A 89 7.63 -15.26 13.89
N ILE A 90 7.81 -14.42 12.87
CA ILE A 90 6.86 -13.37 12.50
C ILE A 90 5.58 -13.96 11.89
N THR A 91 5.73 -14.87 10.93
CA THR A 91 4.60 -15.36 10.12
C THR A 91 3.95 -16.64 10.67
N GLN A 92 4.58 -17.27 11.65
CA GLN A 92 4.20 -18.59 12.21
C GLN A 92 4.21 -19.70 11.13
N LYS A 93 5.02 -19.53 10.07
CA LYS A 93 5.15 -20.47 8.95
C LYS A 93 6.57 -20.46 8.40
N PRO A 94 7.23 -21.61 8.15
CA PRO A 94 8.56 -21.72 7.57
C PRO A 94 8.51 -21.61 6.04
N LEU A 95 7.89 -20.54 5.48
CA LEU A 95 7.60 -20.40 4.05
C LEU A 95 8.45 -19.35 3.34
N LEU A 96 9.58 -18.91 3.94
CA LEU A 96 10.45 -17.91 3.31
C LEU A 96 10.92 -18.34 1.91
N LYS A 97 11.24 -19.63 1.75
CA LYS A 97 11.69 -20.16 0.45
C LYS A 97 10.60 -20.03 -0.62
N ASP A 98 9.34 -20.27 -0.28
CA ASP A 98 8.22 -20.10 -1.24
C ASP A 98 8.05 -18.64 -1.64
N VAL A 99 8.29 -17.68 -0.71
CA VAL A 99 8.28 -16.25 -1.01
C VAL A 99 9.40 -15.88 -1.98
N GLU A 100 10.62 -16.36 -1.74
CA GLU A 100 11.78 -16.13 -2.61
C GLU A 100 11.54 -16.70 -4.02
N ASP A 101 11.02 -17.93 -4.11
CA ASP A 101 10.67 -18.57 -5.37
C ASP A 101 9.55 -17.80 -6.11
N GLY A 102 8.59 -17.25 -5.36
CA GLY A 102 7.55 -16.38 -5.89
C GLY A 102 8.11 -15.09 -6.49
N ILE A 103 9.04 -14.44 -5.80
CA ILE A 103 9.73 -13.23 -6.28
C ILE A 103 10.51 -13.54 -7.56
N ASP A 104 11.30 -14.64 -7.56
CA ASP A 104 12.12 -15.04 -8.69
C ASP A 104 11.26 -15.37 -9.91
N ALA A 105 10.16 -16.11 -9.73
CA ALA A 105 9.23 -16.42 -10.80
C ALA A 105 8.60 -15.16 -11.40
N ALA A 106 8.19 -14.20 -10.58
CA ALA A 106 7.59 -12.94 -11.04
C ALA A 106 8.60 -12.12 -11.86
N ILE A 107 9.83 -12.00 -11.38
CA ILE A 107 10.91 -11.29 -12.07
C ILE A 107 11.24 -11.99 -13.40
N ALA A 108 11.38 -13.31 -13.42
CA ALA A 108 11.65 -14.08 -14.61
C ALA A 108 10.55 -13.95 -15.68
N CYS A 109 9.28 -13.80 -15.26
CA CYS A 109 8.17 -13.52 -16.16
C CYS A 109 8.09 -12.04 -16.61
N GLY A 110 9.04 -11.19 -16.20
CA GLY A 110 9.05 -9.77 -16.53
C GLY A 110 7.91 -8.98 -15.87
N ILE A 111 7.43 -9.41 -14.70
CA ILE A 111 6.54 -8.63 -13.85
C ILE A 111 7.41 -7.75 -12.95
N ARG A 112 7.07 -6.47 -12.86
CA ARG A 112 7.77 -5.58 -11.96
C ARG A 112 7.42 -5.90 -10.51
N VAL A 113 8.43 -6.28 -9.73
CA VAL A 113 8.30 -6.56 -8.30
C VAL A 113 8.84 -5.38 -7.50
N LYS A 114 8.27 -5.15 -6.32
CA LYS A 114 8.80 -4.25 -5.28
C LYS A 114 8.63 -4.94 -3.94
N ILE A 115 9.64 -4.86 -3.09
CA ILE A 115 9.59 -5.38 -1.74
C ILE A 115 9.12 -4.26 -0.80
N ASN A 116 8.19 -4.56 0.08
CA ASN A 116 7.76 -3.69 1.17
C ASN A 116 8.11 -4.38 2.49
N ALA A 117 8.80 -3.69 3.36
CA ALA A 117 9.14 -4.14 4.71
C ALA A 117 8.64 -3.13 5.74
N VAL A 118 7.97 -3.60 6.79
CA VAL A 118 7.58 -2.77 7.93
C VAL A 118 8.79 -2.63 8.86
N LEU A 119 9.10 -1.38 9.22
CA LEU A 119 10.20 -1.09 10.12
C LEU A 119 9.85 -1.44 11.56
N THR A 120 10.66 -2.30 12.14
CA THR A 120 10.69 -2.64 13.56
C THR A 120 12.10 -2.44 14.10
N PRO A 121 12.33 -2.39 15.43
CA PRO A 121 13.68 -2.34 15.99
C PRO A 121 14.59 -3.49 15.56
N GLN A 122 14.03 -4.62 15.14
CA GLN A 122 14.72 -5.82 14.71
C GLN A 122 15.01 -5.86 13.21
N THR A 123 14.39 -4.97 12.41
CA THR A 123 14.53 -4.99 10.96
C THR A 123 15.97 -4.78 10.49
N ASP A 124 16.56 -5.78 9.84
CA ASP A 124 17.87 -5.63 9.18
C ASP A 124 17.70 -4.96 7.82
N VAL A 125 17.76 -3.62 7.85
CA VAL A 125 17.61 -2.77 6.65
C VAL A 125 18.68 -3.03 5.60
N VAL A 126 19.93 -3.32 6.05
CA VAL A 126 21.06 -3.55 5.14
C VAL A 126 20.92 -4.89 4.43
N ALA A 127 20.58 -5.95 5.16
CA ALA A 127 20.38 -7.28 4.59
C ALA A 127 19.21 -7.29 3.58
N LEU A 128 18.06 -6.71 3.95
CA LEU A 128 16.90 -6.58 3.07
C LEU A 128 17.21 -5.76 1.81
N THR A 129 17.94 -4.64 1.97
CA THR A 129 18.32 -3.79 0.82
C THR A 129 19.29 -4.53 -0.10
N ARG A 130 20.27 -5.26 0.45
CA ARG A 130 21.19 -6.10 -0.32
C ARG A 130 20.48 -7.22 -1.07
N TYR A 131 19.50 -7.84 -0.42
CA TYR A 131 18.64 -8.85 -1.05
C TYR A 131 17.86 -8.27 -2.24
N ALA A 132 17.20 -7.13 -2.03
CA ALA A 132 16.46 -6.44 -3.08
C ALA A 132 17.35 -6.04 -4.26
N ALA A 133 18.55 -5.53 -3.99
CA ALA A 133 19.54 -5.19 -5.01
C ALA A 133 20.00 -6.42 -5.81
N LYS A 134 20.28 -7.55 -5.12
CA LYS A 134 20.60 -8.81 -5.80
C LYS A 134 19.49 -9.30 -6.72
N LYS A 135 18.22 -9.06 -6.35
CA LYS A 135 17.04 -9.40 -7.18
C LYS A 135 16.75 -8.33 -8.25
N GLY A 136 17.43 -7.19 -8.25
CA GLY A 136 17.16 -6.06 -9.15
C GLY A 136 15.80 -5.41 -8.94
N THR A 137 15.27 -5.44 -7.71
CA THR A 137 13.95 -4.89 -7.35
C THR A 137 14.09 -3.73 -6.37
N ASP A 138 13.18 -2.77 -6.47
CA ASP A 138 13.10 -1.68 -5.49
C ASP A 138 12.61 -2.20 -4.14
N ILE A 139 13.08 -1.60 -3.05
CA ILE A 139 12.60 -1.88 -1.69
C ILE A 139 11.97 -0.62 -1.10
N ARG A 140 10.96 -0.80 -0.25
CA ARG A 140 10.34 0.26 0.54
C ARG A 140 10.27 -0.15 1.99
N PHE A 141 10.78 0.69 2.85
CA PHE A 141 10.60 0.59 4.28
C PHE A 141 9.39 1.42 4.69
N ILE A 142 8.50 0.83 5.45
CA ILE A 142 7.23 1.42 5.85
C ILE A 142 7.26 1.59 7.36
N GLU A 143 7.07 2.82 7.80
CA GLU A 143 6.90 3.12 9.22
C GLU A 143 5.70 2.36 9.79
N MET A 144 5.88 1.73 10.94
CA MET A 144 4.82 0.99 11.61
C MET A 144 3.69 1.94 12.01
N MET A 145 2.48 1.59 11.61
CA MET A 145 1.26 2.34 11.91
C MET A 145 0.44 1.60 12.94
N PRO A 146 -0.28 2.29 13.86
CA PRO A 146 -1.18 1.66 14.82
C PRO A 146 -2.49 1.23 14.14
N VAL A 147 -2.38 0.28 13.21
CA VAL A 147 -3.51 -0.29 12.47
C VAL A 147 -3.55 -1.79 12.73
N GLY A 148 -4.68 -2.29 13.15
CA GLY A 148 -4.83 -3.67 13.57
C GLY A 148 -4.05 -3.94 14.87
N GLU A 149 -3.06 -4.80 14.83
CA GLU A 149 -2.19 -5.10 15.98
C GLU A 149 -0.88 -4.27 15.98
N GLY A 150 -0.75 -3.31 15.07
CA GLY A 150 0.39 -2.40 15.04
C GLY A 150 0.43 -1.50 16.29
N HIS A 151 1.60 -1.36 16.90
CA HIS A 151 1.82 -0.49 18.05
C HIS A 151 2.85 0.58 17.68
N THR A 152 2.65 1.81 18.18
CA THR A 152 3.59 2.92 17.97
C THR A 152 4.82 2.84 18.87
N ASN A 153 4.81 1.95 19.87
CA ASN A 153 5.96 1.75 20.75
C ASN A 153 7.11 1.08 19.99
N GLY A 154 8.19 1.79 19.78
CA GLY A 154 9.37 1.30 19.08
C GLY A 154 9.37 1.55 17.56
N VAL A 155 8.65 2.59 17.11
CA VAL A 155 8.78 3.05 15.72
C VAL A 155 10.21 3.53 15.48
N GLU A 156 10.91 2.86 14.57
CA GLU A 156 12.26 3.25 14.21
C GLU A 156 12.23 4.49 13.32
N PRO A 157 13.01 5.53 13.69
CA PRO A 157 13.10 6.72 12.87
C PRO A 157 13.72 6.39 11.51
N TYR A 158 13.25 7.03 10.45
CA TYR A 158 13.77 6.82 9.09
C TYR A 158 15.26 7.23 8.96
N GLU A 159 15.72 8.13 9.81
CA GLU A 159 17.12 8.55 9.89
C GLU A 159 18.04 7.37 10.18
N LYS A 160 17.60 6.38 10.97
CA LYS A 160 18.37 5.14 11.19
C LYS A 160 18.49 4.32 9.90
N VAL A 161 17.45 4.28 9.07
CA VAL A 161 17.51 3.57 7.78
C VAL A 161 18.52 4.24 6.87
N ILE A 162 18.44 5.56 6.74
CA ILE A 162 19.39 6.33 5.92
C ILE A 162 20.81 6.18 6.47
N GLY A 163 20.99 6.37 7.79
CA GLY A 163 22.31 6.22 8.43
C GLY A 163 22.93 4.85 8.19
N ALA A 164 22.20 3.76 8.48
CA ALA A 164 22.69 2.40 8.28
C ALA A 164 23.06 2.09 6.82
N LEU A 165 22.28 2.62 5.87
CA LEU A 165 22.59 2.42 4.46
C LEU A 165 23.72 3.33 3.97
N SER A 166 23.85 4.56 4.51
CA SER A 166 24.94 5.47 4.17
C SER A 166 26.30 4.95 4.64
N GLU A 167 26.36 4.28 5.80
CA GLU A 167 27.59 3.63 6.29
C GLU A 167 28.08 2.55 5.32
N VAL A 168 27.19 1.84 4.63
CA VAL A 168 27.54 0.72 3.74
C VAL A 168 27.70 1.16 2.28
N TYR A 169 26.85 2.08 1.80
CA TYR A 169 26.74 2.43 0.38
C TYR A 169 27.14 3.87 0.08
N GLY A 170 27.47 4.68 1.10
CA GLY A 170 27.70 6.12 0.95
C GLY A 170 26.41 6.92 0.93
N GLU A 171 26.55 8.25 0.91
CA GLU A 171 25.41 9.19 1.01
C GLU A 171 24.44 9.04 -0.16
N PRO A 172 23.13 9.02 0.08
CA PRO A 172 22.14 8.86 -0.96
C PRO A 172 21.83 10.16 -1.69
N CYS A 173 21.34 10.04 -2.93
CA CYS A 173 20.66 11.12 -3.64
C CYS A 173 19.15 10.98 -3.49
N CYS A 174 18.47 12.02 -3.03
CA CYS A 174 17.01 12.06 -3.03
C CYS A 174 16.48 12.27 -4.47
N VAL A 175 15.52 11.44 -4.89
CA VAL A 175 14.94 11.52 -6.23
C VAL A 175 13.83 12.57 -6.32
N ASN A 176 13.22 12.93 -5.19
CA ASN A 176 12.19 13.96 -5.13
C ASN A 176 12.81 15.36 -5.14
N THR A 177 12.55 16.10 -6.19
CA THR A 177 13.22 17.38 -6.54
C THR A 177 12.91 18.56 -5.62
N GLU A 178 11.96 18.47 -4.71
CA GLU A 178 11.56 19.60 -3.85
C GLU A 178 12.46 19.83 -2.64
N ASN A 179 13.09 18.79 -2.09
CA ASN A 179 13.97 18.88 -0.90
C ASN A 179 15.48 18.95 -1.21
N ARG A 180 15.85 19.32 -2.43
CA ARG A 180 17.25 19.44 -2.90
C ARG A 180 18.13 20.41 -2.09
N LYS A 181 17.54 21.29 -1.29
CA LYS A 181 18.28 22.34 -0.57
C LYS A 181 18.92 21.90 0.74
N GLU A 182 18.38 20.89 1.42
CA GLU A 182 18.93 20.41 2.70
C GLU A 182 20.10 19.46 2.54
N ILE A 183 20.10 18.63 1.49
CA ILE A 183 21.18 17.68 1.17
C ILE A 183 22.50 18.41 0.83
N ASN A 184 22.41 19.62 0.26
CA ASN A 184 23.60 20.42 -0.06
C ASN A 184 24.43 20.87 1.16
N SER A 185 23.88 20.88 2.37
CA SER A 185 24.63 21.27 3.57
C SER A 185 25.59 20.18 4.06
N GLU A 186 25.25 18.90 3.87
CA GLU A 186 26.12 17.77 4.24
C GLU A 186 27.18 17.46 3.16
N PHE A 187 26.88 17.75 1.89
CA PHE A 187 27.84 17.63 0.79
C PHE A 187 29.09 18.49 0.99
N ASN A 188 29.03 19.50 1.87
CA ASN A 188 30.18 20.35 2.18
C ASN A 188 31.29 19.66 2.97
N LYS A 189 31.07 18.43 3.47
CA LYS A 189 32.07 17.64 4.21
C LYS A 189 33.06 16.92 3.29
N TYR A 190 32.76 16.77 2.00
CA TYR A 190 33.60 16.04 1.04
C TYR A 190 34.51 16.99 0.23
N ASN A 191 35.70 16.52 -0.12
CA ASN A 191 36.56 17.27 -1.03
C ASN A 191 36.00 17.26 -2.46
N GLU A 192 36.48 18.15 -3.33
CA GLU A 192 35.94 18.38 -4.67
C GLU A 192 35.98 17.12 -5.57
N ALA A 193 37.04 16.30 -5.43
CA ALA A 193 37.18 15.05 -6.18
C ALA A 193 36.15 13.98 -5.72
N GLN A 194 35.91 13.87 -4.43
CA GLN A 194 34.90 12.97 -3.88
C GLN A 194 33.49 13.40 -4.28
N ARG A 195 33.19 14.71 -4.25
CA ARG A 195 31.92 15.27 -4.74
C ARG A 195 31.68 14.94 -6.20
N THR A 196 32.65 15.14 -7.05
CA THR A 196 32.59 14.86 -8.49
C THR A 196 32.32 13.37 -8.73
N GLN A 197 32.98 12.49 -7.99
CA GLN A 197 32.81 11.04 -8.12
C GLN A 197 31.41 10.58 -7.65
N ILE A 198 30.91 11.11 -6.52
CA ILE A 198 29.58 10.83 -5.99
C ILE A 198 28.51 11.36 -6.97
N GLU A 199 28.68 12.58 -7.47
CA GLU A 199 27.77 13.15 -8.46
C GLU A 199 27.75 12.35 -9.78
N GLN A 200 28.91 11.85 -10.24
CA GLN A 200 28.99 11.03 -11.43
C GLN A 200 28.25 9.69 -11.24
N GLN A 201 28.50 9.00 -10.14
CA GLN A 201 27.85 7.74 -9.82
C GLN A 201 26.33 7.91 -9.59
N ALA A 202 25.93 9.02 -8.97
CA ALA A 202 24.53 9.37 -8.80
C ALA A 202 23.85 9.66 -10.16
N LYS A 203 24.51 10.41 -11.05
CA LYS A 203 24.02 10.68 -12.40
C LYS A 203 23.86 9.40 -13.20
N GLU A 204 24.83 8.49 -13.17
CA GLU A 204 24.77 7.19 -13.84
C GLU A 204 23.64 6.31 -13.29
N SER A 205 23.48 6.26 -11.97
CA SER A 205 22.39 5.54 -11.30
C SER A 205 21.03 6.15 -11.62
N ILE A 206 20.91 7.47 -11.61
CA ILE A 206 19.70 8.22 -12.00
C ILE A 206 19.40 7.99 -13.49
N GLN A 207 20.38 8.04 -14.37
CA GLN A 207 20.20 7.85 -15.81
C GLN A 207 19.77 6.43 -16.15
N THR A 208 20.36 5.42 -15.50
CA THR A 208 19.95 4.02 -15.58
C THR A 208 18.51 3.85 -15.09
N TYR A 209 18.12 4.59 -14.05
CA TYR A 209 16.80 4.59 -13.48
C TYR A 209 15.76 5.33 -14.34
N MET A 210 16.08 6.54 -14.85
CA MET A 210 15.21 7.36 -15.68
C MET A 210 14.81 6.67 -16.99
N GLY A 211 15.61 5.73 -17.47
CA GLY A 211 15.25 4.83 -18.58
C GLY A 211 14.14 3.82 -18.26
N ARG A 212 13.83 3.57 -16.99
CA ARG A 212 12.71 2.73 -16.57
C ARG A 212 11.43 3.56 -16.53
N LYS A 213 10.57 3.40 -17.51
CA LYS A 213 9.25 4.06 -17.56
C LYS A 213 8.41 3.67 -16.33
N ASN A 214 8.32 4.52 -15.33
CA ASN A 214 7.11 4.77 -14.53
C ASN A 214 7.41 5.60 -13.26
N PRO A 215 6.88 6.80 -13.13
CA PRO A 215 6.88 7.50 -11.85
C PRO A 215 5.97 6.73 -10.88
N ASP A 216 6.52 6.36 -9.73
CA ASP A 216 5.73 5.80 -8.63
C ASP A 216 4.90 6.93 -8.01
N ASN A 217 3.60 6.97 -8.30
CA ASN A 217 2.66 7.91 -7.68
C ASN A 217 2.30 7.50 -6.23
N GLY A 218 3.23 6.86 -5.52
CA GLY A 218 3.06 6.44 -4.13
C GLY A 218 3.55 7.51 -3.14
N PRO A 219 3.27 7.36 -1.83
CA PRO A 219 3.71 8.29 -0.79
C PRO A 219 5.16 8.04 -0.36
N ALA A 220 5.89 7.13 -1.01
CA ALA A 220 7.27 6.84 -0.68
C ALA A 220 8.18 7.97 -1.15
N GLU A 221 8.99 8.48 -0.26
CA GLU A 221 10.17 9.25 -0.58
C GLU A 221 11.26 8.30 -1.07
N HIS A 222 11.89 8.60 -2.20
CA HIS A 222 12.81 7.68 -2.85
C HIS A 222 14.25 8.17 -2.79
N TYR A 223 15.14 7.25 -2.42
CA TYR A 223 16.58 7.46 -2.32
C TYR A 223 17.32 6.51 -3.26
N ILE A 224 18.40 6.99 -3.86
CA ILE A 224 19.33 6.20 -4.66
C ILE A 224 20.68 6.27 -3.96
N PHE A 225 21.19 5.12 -3.54
CA PHE A 225 22.52 4.99 -2.97
C PHE A 225 23.55 4.63 -4.04
N PRO A 226 24.79 5.16 -3.96
CA PRO A 226 25.85 4.84 -4.91
C PRO A 226 26.09 3.34 -5.05
N GLY A 227 26.16 2.85 -6.28
CA GLY A 227 26.46 1.43 -6.57
C GLY A 227 25.36 0.42 -6.26
N LEU A 228 24.21 0.84 -5.68
CA LEU A 228 23.15 -0.09 -5.30
C LEU A 228 22.27 -0.53 -6.49
N GLY A 229 22.08 0.34 -7.49
CA GLY A 229 21.33 0.04 -8.73
C GLY A 229 19.81 -0.11 -8.58
N ILE A 230 19.26 0.11 -7.38
CA ILE A 230 17.84 0.08 -7.06
C ILE A 230 17.45 1.34 -6.28
N ARG A 231 16.13 1.57 -6.14
CA ARG A 231 15.62 2.61 -5.25
C ARG A 231 15.31 2.02 -3.88
N VAL A 232 15.62 2.81 -2.87
CA VAL A 232 15.11 2.63 -1.51
C VAL A 232 14.02 3.66 -1.28
N GLY A 233 12.81 3.23 -0.95
CA GLY A 233 11.68 4.11 -0.65
C GLY A 233 11.43 4.14 0.86
N LEU A 234 11.07 5.29 1.39
CA LEU A 234 10.62 5.45 2.77
C LEU A 234 9.17 5.92 2.78
N ILE A 235 8.31 5.23 3.53
CA ILE A 235 6.91 5.60 3.73
C ILE A 235 6.73 5.98 5.19
N GLN A 236 6.80 7.27 5.47
CA GLN A 236 6.73 7.86 6.79
C GLN A 236 5.28 8.25 7.09
N ALA A 237 4.48 7.30 7.59
CA ALA A 237 3.07 7.53 7.82
C ALA A 237 2.80 8.36 9.08
N ILE A 238 3.67 8.27 10.09
CA ILE A 238 3.50 8.95 11.38
C ILE A 238 4.29 10.25 11.43
N HIS A 239 5.60 10.19 11.17
CA HIS A 239 6.50 11.34 11.31
C HIS A 239 6.50 12.24 10.08
N GLY A 240 6.45 11.69 8.88
CA GLY A 240 6.44 12.45 7.62
C GLY A 240 5.06 12.53 6.98
N LYS A 241 4.02 12.90 7.72
CA LYS A 241 2.60 12.92 7.32
C LYS A 241 2.38 13.39 5.88
N PHE A 242 2.11 12.46 4.97
CA PHE A 242 1.84 12.73 3.55
C PHE A 242 0.33 12.86 3.23
N CYS A 243 -0.48 13.20 4.23
CA CYS A 243 -1.94 13.24 4.10
C CYS A 243 -2.43 14.20 3.02
N ASP A 244 -1.81 15.35 2.87
CA ASP A 244 -2.19 16.38 1.90
C ASP A 244 -2.04 15.90 0.44
N SER A 245 -1.07 15.01 0.17
CA SER A 245 -0.83 14.41 -1.13
C SER A 245 -1.48 13.03 -1.30
N CYS A 246 -2.17 12.52 -0.27
CA CYS A 246 -2.72 11.17 -0.29
C CYS A 246 -3.95 11.05 -1.19
N ASN A 247 -3.80 10.37 -2.31
CA ASN A 247 -4.82 10.13 -3.32
C ASN A 247 -5.50 8.76 -3.22
N ARG A 248 -5.50 8.11 -2.04
CA ARG A 248 -5.97 6.73 -1.87
C ARG A 248 -7.32 6.68 -1.18
N ILE A 249 -8.16 5.77 -1.64
CA ILE A 249 -9.34 5.26 -0.94
C ILE A 249 -9.28 3.73 -0.99
N ARG A 250 -9.99 3.07 -0.09
CA ARG A 250 -10.03 1.61 0.00
C ARG A 250 -11.45 1.12 -0.08
N VAL A 251 -11.59 -0.08 -0.65
CA VAL A 251 -12.82 -0.88 -0.56
C VAL A 251 -12.46 -2.17 0.14
N THR A 252 -13.17 -2.48 1.20
CA THR A 252 -12.95 -3.70 1.99
C THR A 252 -13.53 -4.93 1.27
N ALA A 253 -13.14 -6.13 1.71
CA ALA A 253 -13.59 -7.39 1.11
C ALA A 253 -15.10 -7.64 1.24
N ASP A 254 -15.78 -6.97 2.17
CA ASP A 254 -17.23 -6.97 2.36
C ASP A 254 -17.96 -5.85 1.60
N GLY A 255 -17.22 -4.96 0.93
CA GLY A 255 -17.79 -3.93 0.07
C GLY A 255 -18.00 -2.57 0.75
N ARG A 256 -17.32 -2.30 1.87
CA ARG A 256 -17.34 -1.00 2.52
C ARG A 256 -16.25 -0.08 1.97
N LEU A 257 -16.55 1.20 1.86
CA LEU A 257 -15.59 2.25 1.56
C LEU A 257 -14.89 2.73 2.82
N MET A 258 -13.57 2.76 2.77
CA MET A 258 -12.72 3.33 3.79
C MET A 258 -11.94 4.52 3.17
N PRO A 259 -12.30 5.77 3.51
CA PRO A 259 -11.65 6.97 2.97
C PRO A 259 -10.18 7.11 3.36
N CYS A 260 -9.84 6.68 4.57
CA CYS A 260 -8.48 6.73 5.12
C CYS A 260 -8.16 5.45 5.88
N LEU A 261 -6.91 4.98 5.83
CA LEU A 261 -6.45 3.81 6.59
C LEU A 261 -6.49 4.07 8.11
N GLY A 262 -6.24 5.30 8.54
CA GLY A 262 -6.28 5.71 9.93
C GLY A 262 -7.67 6.16 10.41
N SER A 263 -8.73 5.83 9.68
CA SER A 263 -10.10 6.16 10.06
C SER A 263 -10.88 4.89 10.36
N SER A 264 -11.59 4.87 11.48
CA SER A 264 -12.59 3.85 11.81
C SER A 264 -13.87 4.00 10.99
N VAL A 265 -14.05 5.15 10.33
CA VAL A 265 -15.25 5.44 9.53
C VAL A 265 -15.24 4.63 8.24
N THR A 266 -16.24 3.80 8.09
CA THR A 266 -16.54 3.08 6.85
C THR A 266 -17.93 3.46 6.34
N MET A 267 -18.11 3.43 5.02
CA MET A 267 -19.38 3.72 4.36
C MET A 267 -19.79 2.52 3.51
N ASP A 268 -21.05 2.13 3.55
CA ASP A 268 -21.54 1.09 2.66
C ASP A 268 -21.51 1.57 1.21
N LEU A 269 -20.81 0.79 0.38
CA LEU A 269 -20.72 1.09 -1.05
C LEU A 269 -21.92 0.53 -1.82
N LEU A 270 -22.54 -0.53 -1.32
CA LEU A 270 -23.42 -1.39 -2.08
C LEU A 270 -24.82 -1.66 -1.46
N PRO A 271 -25.34 -0.92 -0.43
CA PRO A 271 -26.52 -1.37 0.31
C PRO A 271 -27.76 -1.59 -0.58
N ASP A 272 -28.01 -0.70 -1.54
CA ASP A 272 -29.19 -0.76 -2.42
C ASP A 272 -28.84 -0.92 -3.92
N SER A 273 -27.55 -0.77 -4.27
CA SER A 273 -27.12 -0.78 -5.68
C SER A 273 -27.08 -2.17 -6.30
N TRP A 274 -27.15 -3.22 -5.45
CA TRP A 274 -27.00 -4.58 -5.93
C TRP A 274 -28.29 -5.18 -6.47
N ASP A 275 -29.43 -4.66 -6.01
CA ASP A 275 -30.77 -5.06 -6.47
C ASP A 275 -31.20 -4.32 -7.75
N LEU A 276 -30.46 -3.27 -8.15
CA LEU A 276 -30.66 -2.59 -9.42
C LEU A 276 -30.37 -3.55 -10.58
N THR A 277 -31.22 -3.53 -11.59
CA THR A 277 -31.06 -4.38 -12.78
C THR A 277 -30.18 -3.74 -13.85
N ASP A 278 -30.19 -2.40 -13.93
CA ASP A 278 -29.40 -1.63 -14.90
C ASP A 278 -27.97 -1.40 -14.39
N ASP A 279 -26.99 -1.78 -15.19
CA ASP A 279 -25.56 -1.59 -14.90
C ASP A 279 -25.16 -0.10 -14.90
N LEU A 280 -25.80 0.76 -15.68
CA LEU A 280 -25.53 2.21 -15.68
C LEU A 280 -26.02 2.86 -14.38
N GLU A 281 -27.19 2.43 -13.90
CA GLU A 281 -27.73 2.91 -12.63
C GLU A 281 -26.85 2.47 -11.46
N LYS A 282 -26.37 1.21 -11.46
CA LYS A 282 -25.36 0.73 -10.49
C LYS A 282 -24.13 1.59 -10.49
N ASP A 283 -23.55 1.84 -11.65
CA ASP A 283 -22.35 2.66 -11.78
C ASP A 283 -22.57 4.08 -11.22
N PHE A 284 -23.75 4.67 -11.46
CA PHE A 284 -24.07 6.00 -10.95
C PHE A 284 -24.16 6.03 -9.41
N VAL A 285 -24.84 5.04 -8.81
CA VAL A 285 -24.96 4.94 -7.34
C VAL A 285 -23.61 4.72 -6.69
N ILE A 286 -22.80 3.80 -7.24
CA ILE A 286 -21.44 3.53 -6.74
C ILE A 286 -20.54 4.76 -6.90
N ALA A 287 -20.60 5.46 -8.04
CA ALA A 287 -19.83 6.68 -8.25
C ALA A 287 -20.22 7.79 -7.26
N LYS A 288 -21.52 7.93 -6.95
CA LYS A 288 -21.99 8.87 -5.93
C LYS A 288 -21.44 8.54 -4.54
N ALA A 289 -21.45 7.27 -4.14
CA ALA A 289 -20.87 6.81 -2.87
C ALA A 289 -19.35 7.05 -2.81
N LEU A 290 -18.61 6.70 -3.88
CA LEU A 290 -17.18 6.97 -4.01
C LEU A 290 -16.86 8.47 -3.88
N LYS A 291 -17.65 9.34 -4.56
CA LYS A 291 -17.50 10.80 -4.48
C LYS A 291 -17.75 11.33 -3.07
N ALA A 292 -18.75 10.77 -2.37
CA ALA A 292 -19.03 11.12 -0.98
C ALA A 292 -17.87 10.73 -0.06
N ALA A 293 -17.32 9.52 -0.20
CA ALA A 293 -16.16 9.06 0.56
C ALA A 293 -14.90 9.89 0.31
N ILE A 294 -14.66 10.30 -0.94
CA ILE A 294 -13.54 11.19 -1.28
C ILE A 294 -13.68 12.54 -0.59
N LYS A 295 -14.91 13.10 -0.55
CA LYS A 295 -15.20 14.37 0.14
C LYS A 295 -15.09 14.25 1.65
N ALA A 296 -15.44 13.10 2.21
CA ALA A 296 -15.37 12.82 3.65
C ALA A 296 -13.96 12.43 4.12
N LYS A 297 -12.99 12.35 3.21
CA LYS A 297 -11.60 12.04 3.56
C LYS A 297 -11.06 13.08 4.53
N PRO A 298 -10.51 12.67 5.69
CA PRO A 298 -9.95 13.61 6.65
C PRO A 298 -8.70 14.31 6.07
N LYS A 299 -8.46 15.55 6.47
CA LYS A 299 -7.26 16.30 6.07
C LYS A 299 -5.97 15.65 6.53
N CYS A 300 -5.99 15.03 7.72
CA CYS A 300 -4.88 14.23 8.25
C CYS A 300 -5.43 13.01 9.00
N HIS A 301 -4.59 12.00 9.18
CA HIS A 301 -4.88 10.90 10.09
C HIS A 301 -4.54 11.30 11.53
N HIS A 302 -5.14 10.58 12.48
CA HIS A 302 -4.99 10.80 13.92
C HIS A 302 -4.32 9.61 14.62
N PHE A 303 -3.35 8.97 13.96
CA PHE A 303 -2.66 7.80 14.51
C PHE A 303 -1.94 8.06 15.85
N SER A 304 -1.63 9.31 16.15
CA SER A 304 -0.93 9.71 17.38
C SER A 304 -1.87 10.13 18.52
N ASP A 305 -3.19 10.23 18.26
CA ASP A 305 -4.14 10.73 19.23
C ASP A 305 -4.73 9.54 20.00
N GLU A 306 -4.42 9.40 21.27
CA GLU A 306 -4.85 8.28 22.13
C GLU A 306 -6.38 8.12 22.24
N GLU A 307 -7.17 9.13 21.82
CA GLU A 307 -8.63 9.13 21.90
C GLU A 307 -9.35 8.46 20.72
N VAL A 308 -8.67 8.06 19.63
CA VAL A 308 -9.33 7.62 18.38
C VAL A 308 -9.58 6.11 18.30
N LEU A 309 -9.41 5.36 19.36
CA LEU A 309 -9.64 3.91 19.40
C LEU A 309 -11.12 3.51 19.58
N GLN A 310 -12.08 4.44 19.43
CA GLN A 310 -13.50 4.09 19.48
C GLN A 310 -14.13 4.15 18.06
N PRO A 311 -14.73 3.06 17.56
CA PRO A 311 -15.39 3.07 16.26
C PRO A 311 -16.71 3.84 16.34
N GLU A 312 -16.77 5.02 15.73
CA GLU A 312 -18.03 5.69 15.45
C GLU A 312 -18.55 5.24 14.06
N SER A 313 -19.66 4.55 14.03
CA SER A 313 -20.36 4.22 12.79
C SER A 313 -21.20 5.41 12.32
N VAL A 314 -20.86 6.01 11.19
CA VAL A 314 -21.69 7.00 10.52
C VAL A 314 -22.63 6.27 9.57
N MET A 315 -23.92 6.18 9.91
CA MET A 315 -24.94 5.74 8.98
C MET A 315 -25.42 6.91 8.13
N TYR A 316 -25.20 6.82 6.83
CA TYR A 316 -25.89 7.68 5.86
C TYR A 316 -27.31 7.11 5.60
N ASN A 317 -28.31 7.79 6.12
CA ASN A 317 -29.70 7.46 5.85
C ASN A 317 -30.12 8.10 4.53
N THR A 318 -30.23 7.29 3.45
CA THR A 318 -30.73 7.75 2.15
C THR A 318 -32.25 7.75 2.12
N ASN A 319 -32.90 8.50 3.01
CA ASN A 319 -34.34 8.71 2.87
C ASN A 319 -34.60 9.67 1.70
N LYS A 320 -35.37 9.19 0.73
CA LYS A 320 -35.95 9.94 -0.36
C LYS A 320 -36.79 11.08 0.22
N ASN A 321 -36.56 12.28 -0.26
CA ASN A 321 -37.25 13.55 -0.06
C ASN A 321 -36.68 14.43 1.04
N ASN A 322 -35.74 15.27 0.65
CA ASN A 322 -35.73 16.72 0.88
C ASN A 322 -34.40 17.33 0.43
N GLU A 323 -34.49 18.13 -0.59
CA GLU A 323 -33.45 19.11 -0.95
C GLU A 323 -33.53 20.22 0.10
N SER A 324 -32.74 20.13 1.13
CA SER A 324 -32.21 21.25 1.90
C SER A 324 -31.51 20.73 3.17
N GLU A 325 -30.30 21.26 3.38
CA GLU A 325 -29.47 21.17 4.58
C GLU A 325 -28.78 19.84 4.91
N ASN A 326 -27.46 19.84 4.66
CA ASN A 326 -26.50 18.84 5.13
C ASN A 326 -26.30 18.98 6.66
N ALA A 327 -27.12 18.28 7.43
CA ALA A 327 -26.83 18.07 8.85
C ALA A 327 -26.29 16.64 9.03
N VAL A 328 -25.04 16.50 9.43
CA VAL A 328 -24.44 15.25 9.88
C VAL A 328 -24.88 15.03 11.32
N THR A 329 -25.74 14.07 11.56
CA THR A 329 -26.17 13.73 12.92
C THR A 329 -25.39 12.51 13.42
N TYR A 330 -24.62 12.66 14.50
CA TYR A 330 -23.90 11.58 15.15
C TYR A 330 -24.79 10.90 16.19
N LYS A 331 -24.93 9.57 16.13
CA LYS A 331 -25.52 8.78 17.21
C LYS A 331 -24.46 8.01 17.95
N LYS A 332 -24.40 8.17 19.27
CA LYS A 332 -23.59 7.32 20.16
C LYS A 332 -24.24 5.94 20.31
N THR A 333 -23.50 4.88 20.02
CA THR A 333 -23.89 3.49 20.31
C THR A 333 -23.57 3.12 21.76
N THR A 334 -24.41 2.30 22.37
CA THR A 334 -24.28 1.87 23.78
C THR A 334 -23.30 0.70 23.93
N GLU A 335 -22.66 0.60 25.09
CA GLU A 335 -21.52 -0.29 25.42
C GLU A 335 -21.71 -1.79 25.15
N THR A 336 -22.93 -2.27 24.94
CA THR A 336 -23.24 -3.69 24.73
C THR A 336 -23.00 -4.17 23.29
N GLU A 337 -23.09 -3.30 22.28
CA GLU A 337 -22.83 -3.67 20.87
C GLU A 337 -21.33 -3.70 20.52
N THR A 338 -20.50 -3.06 21.35
CA THR A 338 -19.05 -2.99 21.15
C THR A 338 -18.30 -4.29 21.45
N ALA A 339 -18.86 -5.17 22.31
CA ALA A 339 -18.20 -6.43 22.68
C ALA A 339 -18.22 -7.46 21.54
N ASP A 340 -19.32 -7.55 20.79
CA ASP A 340 -19.46 -8.50 19.68
C ASP A 340 -18.65 -8.08 18.44
N ILE A 341 -18.52 -6.76 18.22
CA ILE A 341 -17.69 -6.21 17.13
C ILE A 341 -16.21 -6.45 17.41
N LYS A 342 -15.75 -6.22 18.68
CA LYS A 342 -14.37 -6.52 19.09
C LYS A 342 -14.00 -7.99 18.95
N ALA A 343 -14.93 -8.91 19.25
CA ALA A 343 -14.71 -10.34 19.10
C ALA A 343 -14.58 -10.76 17.62
N ALA A 344 -15.32 -10.13 16.73
CA ALA A 344 -15.23 -10.37 15.29
C ALA A 344 -13.94 -9.78 14.67
N GLU A 345 -13.51 -8.61 15.12
CA GLU A 345 -12.26 -7.96 14.67
C GLU A 345 -11.01 -8.70 15.17
N VAL A 346 -10.98 -9.15 16.41
CA VAL A 346 -9.90 -9.98 16.96
C VAL A 346 -9.77 -11.31 16.21
N ASN A 347 -10.88 -11.92 15.80
CA ASN A 347 -10.85 -13.13 14.98
C ASN A 347 -10.39 -12.85 13.53
N ALA A 348 -10.73 -11.71 12.96
CA ALA A 348 -10.26 -11.30 11.63
C ALA A 348 -8.75 -10.96 11.65
N ALA A 349 -8.27 -10.27 12.67
CA ALA A 349 -6.87 -9.95 12.85
C ALA A 349 -6.01 -11.20 13.16
N ARG A 350 -6.51 -12.14 13.98
CA ARG A 350 -5.86 -13.44 14.19
C ARG A 350 -5.78 -14.26 12.91
N ASN A 351 -6.79 -14.20 12.04
CA ASN A 351 -6.76 -14.88 10.76
C ASN A 351 -5.79 -14.22 9.77
N MET A 352 -5.59 -12.90 9.81
CA MET A 352 -4.59 -12.21 8.99
C MET A 352 -3.16 -12.58 9.39
N ARG A 353 -2.83 -12.66 10.68
CA ARG A 353 -1.53 -13.16 11.17
C ARG A 353 -1.27 -14.62 10.78
N ARG A 354 -2.30 -15.48 10.79
CA ARG A 354 -2.17 -16.89 10.41
C ARG A 354 -1.90 -17.12 8.93
N ILE A 355 -2.06 -16.10 8.07
CA ILE A 355 -1.92 -16.22 6.62
C ILE A 355 -0.74 -15.35 6.11
N GLY A 356 0.04 -14.70 7.00
CA GLY A 356 1.18 -13.87 6.62
C GLY A 356 0.76 -12.60 5.87
N GLY A 357 -0.23 -11.91 6.41
CA GLY A 357 -0.81 -10.70 5.81
C GLY A 357 -0.26 -9.41 6.34
#